data_8e496803218020e4960a705edd8ae8cb
#
_entry.id   8e496803218020e4960a705edd8ae8cb
#
_cell.length_a   1.000
_cell.length_b   1.000
_cell.length_c   1.000
_cell.angle_alpha   90.00
_cell.angle_beta   90.00
_cell.angle_gamma   90.00
#
_symmetry.space_group_name_H-M   'P 1'
#
loop_
_entity.id
_entity.type
_entity.pdbx_description
1 polymer ?
#
loop_
_entity_poly.entity_id
_entity_poly.type
_entity_poly.pdbx_seq_one_letter_code
_entity_poly.pdbx_strand_id
1 'polypeptide(L)'
;KLRTFFRWAVEQGKTENNPFKHFTVEECVYGTPYYITIEERNQLYKTDLSATPALAVQRDIFVFQCLIGCRVGDLYKMTKANVINGGIEYIPRKTKDGRPVTVRVPLNSIAKEILERYKDQPFDELLPLISQQKYNVAIKKMFLAAGLTRPVVVYNPTTSEQ
;
A
#
# COMPACT_ATOMS: atom_id res chain seq x y z
N LYS A 1 -0.24 11.50 -21.04
CA LYS A 1 -0.62 12.93 -20.87
C LYS A 1 -0.67 13.68 -22.22
N LEU A 2 0.39 13.68 -23.04
CA LEU A 2 0.39 14.35 -24.34
C LEU A 2 -0.71 13.82 -25.29
N ARG A 3 -0.88 12.52 -25.41
CA ARG A 3 -1.96 11.91 -26.20
C ARG A 3 -3.36 12.41 -25.77
N THR A 4 -3.61 12.54 -24.48
CA THR A 4 -4.88 13.04 -23.95
C THR A 4 -5.05 14.52 -24.28
N PHE A 5 -3.97 15.31 -24.18
CA PHE A 5 -3.98 16.72 -24.56
C PHE A 5 -4.32 16.92 -26.04
N PHE A 6 -3.64 16.24 -26.95
CA PHE A 6 -3.92 16.41 -28.39
C PHE A 6 -5.32 15.93 -28.79
N ARG A 7 -5.82 14.86 -28.16
CA ARG A 7 -7.22 14.44 -28.35
C ARG A 7 -8.19 15.54 -27.92
N TRP A 8 -8.01 16.11 -26.74
CA TRP A 8 -8.81 17.24 -26.28
C TRP A 8 -8.68 18.45 -27.20
N ALA A 9 -7.49 18.81 -27.66
CA ALA A 9 -7.28 19.94 -28.55
C ALA A 9 -8.01 19.78 -29.90
N VAL A 10 -8.06 18.58 -30.46
CA VAL A 10 -8.85 18.27 -31.65
C VAL A 10 -10.35 18.37 -31.36
N GLU A 11 -10.83 17.78 -30.26
CA GLU A 11 -12.22 17.83 -29.83
C GLU A 11 -12.71 19.28 -29.59
N GLN A 12 -11.81 20.17 -29.16
CA GLN A 12 -12.10 21.59 -28.96
C GLN A 12 -11.85 22.46 -30.22
N GLY A 13 -11.56 21.86 -31.37
CA GLY A 13 -11.29 22.58 -32.63
C GLY A 13 -10.04 23.49 -32.60
N LYS A 14 -9.11 23.25 -31.66
CA LYS A 14 -7.86 24.03 -31.53
C LYS A 14 -6.80 23.62 -32.54
N THR A 15 -6.90 22.42 -33.07
CA THR A 15 -6.04 21.86 -34.13
C THR A 15 -6.75 20.70 -34.81
N GLU A 16 -6.46 20.48 -36.07
CA GLU A 16 -6.90 19.28 -36.82
C GLU A 16 -5.85 18.17 -36.77
N ASN A 17 -4.62 18.52 -36.37
CA ASN A 17 -3.50 17.60 -36.34
C ASN A 17 -3.39 16.89 -34.98
N ASN A 18 -3.55 15.57 -35.01
CA ASN A 18 -3.25 14.71 -33.85
C ASN A 18 -2.05 13.82 -34.18
N PRO A 19 -0.84 14.14 -33.70
CA PRO A 19 0.36 13.36 -33.98
C PRO A 19 0.28 11.93 -33.41
N PHE A 20 -0.68 11.65 -32.53
CA PHE A 20 -0.91 10.32 -31.95
C PHE A 20 -2.01 9.51 -32.64
N LYS A 21 -2.54 9.97 -33.79
CA LYS A 21 -3.64 9.29 -34.50
C LYS A 21 -3.30 7.86 -34.89
N HIS A 22 -2.04 7.64 -35.27
CA HIS A 22 -1.53 6.33 -35.70
C HIS A 22 -0.54 5.71 -34.70
N PHE A 23 -0.43 6.31 -33.52
CA PHE A 23 0.46 5.83 -32.46
C PHE A 23 -0.25 4.79 -31.61
N THR A 24 0.16 3.53 -31.76
CA THR A 24 -0.29 2.43 -30.89
C THR A 24 0.65 2.34 -29.69
N VAL A 25 0.11 2.41 -28.50
CA VAL A 25 0.89 2.11 -27.29
C VAL A 25 0.93 0.58 -27.18
N GLU A 26 2.12 0.02 -27.14
CA GLU A 26 2.29 -1.40 -26.81
C GLU A 26 1.67 -1.65 -25.43
N GLU A 27 0.93 -2.73 -25.28
CA GLU A 27 0.38 -3.13 -24.00
C GLU A 27 1.52 -3.41 -23.03
N CYS A 28 1.49 -2.76 -21.87
CA CYS A 28 2.45 -3.05 -20.83
C CYS A 28 2.23 -4.48 -20.33
N VAL A 29 3.22 -5.35 -20.53
CA VAL A 29 3.24 -6.67 -19.91
C VAL A 29 3.52 -6.45 -18.42
N TYR A 30 2.49 -6.61 -17.61
CA TYR A 30 2.64 -6.57 -16.15
C TYR A 30 3.24 -7.89 -15.68
N GLY A 31 4.41 -7.82 -15.04
CA GLY A 31 4.98 -8.99 -14.37
C GLY A 31 4.09 -9.48 -13.21
N THR A 32 4.35 -10.69 -12.74
CA THR A 32 3.67 -11.23 -11.55
C THR A 32 3.91 -10.32 -10.34
N PRO A 33 2.87 -9.86 -9.65
CA PRO A 33 3.04 -8.99 -8.49
C PRO A 33 3.74 -9.75 -7.35
N TYR A 34 4.68 -9.09 -6.68
CA TYR A 34 5.30 -9.63 -5.48
C TYR A 34 4.34 -9.52 -4.31
N TYR A 35 4.20 -10.60 -3.57
CA TYR A 35 3.37 -10.65 -2.38
C TYR A 35 4.02 -11.53 -1.32
N ILE A 36 3.61 -11.33 -0.09
CA ILE A 36 3.89 -12.23 1.03
C ILE A 36 2.70 -13.15 1.24
N THR A 37 2.96 -14.38 1.64
CA THR A 37 1.90 -15.33 2.00
C THR A 37 1.33 -15.03 3.39
N ILE A 38 0.24 -15.68 3.73
CA ILE A 38 -0.35 -15.59 5.08
C ILE A 38 0.62 -16.13 6.13
N GLU A 39 1.33 -17.21 5.80
CA GLU A 39 2.33 -17.85 6.65
C GLU A 39 3.51 -16.91 6.89
N GLU A 40 4.05 -16.29 5.84
CA GLU A 40 5.12 -15.30 5.93
C GLU A 40 4.70 -14.07 6.76
N ARG A 41 3.48 -13.56 6.59
CA ARG A 41 2.93 -12.49 7.43
C ARG A 41 2.85 -12.93 8.90
N ASN A 42 2.37 -14.14 9.17
CA ASN A 42 2.24 -14.67 10.52
C ASN A 42 3.61 -14.91 11.16
N GLN A 43 4.58 -15.40 10.40
CA GLN A 43 5.97 -15.52 10.82
C GLN A 43 6.54 -14.17 11.22
N LEU A 44 6.36 -13.15 10.38
CA LEU A 44 6.78 -11.79 10.65
C LEU A 44 6.15 -11.27 11.94
N TYR A 45 4.84 -11.46 12.14
CA TYR A 45 4.14 -11.01 13.34
C TYR A 45 4.69 -11.66 14.62
N LYS A 46 5.06 -12.92 14.55
CA LYS A 46 5.61 -13.70 15.69
C LYS A 46 7.10 -13.48 15.93
N THR A 47 7.82 -12.83 15.01
CA THR A 47 9.26 -12.59 15.13
C THR A 47 9.54 -11.73 16.35
N ASP A 48 10.42 -12.19 17.22
CA ASP A 48 10.87 -11.41 18.37
C ASP A 48 11.78 -10.27 17.90
N LEU A 49 11.34 -9.04 18.17
CA LEU A 49 12.06 -7.80 17.89
C LEU A 49 12.23 -6.97 19.18
N SER A 50 12.21 -7.60 20.34
CA SER A 50 12.37 -6.95 21.65
C SER A 50 13.68 -6.15 21.76
N ALA A 51 14.75 -6.63 21.13
CA ALA A 51 16.03 -5.93 21.04
C ALA A 51 15.99 -4.66 20.16
N THR A 52 14.95 -4.49 19.35
CA THR A 52 14.77 -3.35 18.44
C THR A 52 13.33 -2.84 18.47
N PRO A 53 12.89 -2.18 19.58
CA PRO A 53 11.49 -1.79 19.78
C PRO A 53 10.93 -0.91 18.65
N ALA A 54 11.75 0.00 18.11
CA ALA A 54 11.33 0.83 16.95
C ALA A 54 11.01 -0.01 15.71
N LEU A 55 11.70 -1.13 15.50
CA LEU A 55 11.42 -2.04 14.39
C LEU A 55 10.18 -2.89 14.66
N ALA A 56 9.95 -3.28 15.92
CA ALA A 56 8.74 -3.98 16.34
C ALA A 56 7.47 -3.16 16.06
N VAL A 57 7.51 -1.84 16.31
CA VAL A 57 6.43 -0.91 15.96
C VAL A 57 6.16 -0.94 14.45
N GLN A 58 7.21 -0.86 13.62
CA GLN A 58 7.03 -0.88 12.16
C GLN A 58 6.54 -2.24 11.64
N ARG A 59 6.90 -3.35 12.28
CA ARG A 59 6.33 -4.67 12.02
C ARG A 59 4.83 -4.69 12.28
N ASP A 60 4.38 -4.17 13.42
CA ASP A 60 2.97 -4.13 13.77
C ASP A 60 2.17 -3.29 12.75
N ILE A 61 2.70 -2.14 12.34
CA ILE A 61 2.11 -1.29 11.30
C ILE A 61 1.99 -2.04 9.97
N PHE A 62 3.04 -2.76 9.56
CA PHE A 62 3.04 -3.53 8.32
C PHE A 62 2.05 -4.69 8.36
N VAL A 63 2.01 -5.44 9.46
CA VAL A 63 1.05 -6.53 9.64
C VAL A 63 -0.39 -5.98 9.64
N PHE A 64 -0.63 -4.87 10.33
CA PHE A 64 -1.93 -4.20 10.30
C PHE A 64 -2.32 -3.78 8.88
N GLN A 65 -1.41 -3.16 8.13
CA GLN A 65 -1.64 -2.79 6.73
C GLN A 65 -2.02 -4.00 5.87
N CYS A 66 -1.34 -5.14 6.04
CA CYS A 66 -1.67 -6.38 5.35
C CYS A 66 -3.07 -6.89 5.70
N LEU A 67 -3.47 -6.80 6.98
CA LEU A 67 -4.76 -7.26 7.46
C LEU A 67 -5.93 -6.40 6.95
N ILE A 68 -5.71 -5.10 6.82
CA ILE A 68 -6.71 -4.16 6.29
C ILE A 68 -6.72 -4.11 4.76
N GLY A 69 -5.62 -4.49 4.09
CA GLY A 69 -5.51 -4.46 2.64
C GLY A 69 -5.49 -3.05 2.05
N CYS A 70 -5.13 -2.04 2.85
CA CYS A 70 -5.12 -0.65 2.40
C CYS A 70 -3.79 -0.25 1.75
N ARG A 71 -3.84 0.77 0.88
CA ARG A 71 -2.62 1.37 0.34
C ARG A 71 -1.89 2.15 1.43
N VAL A 72 -0.56 2.19 1.35
CA VAL A 72 0.26 2.96 2.31
C VAL A 72 -0.19 4.43 2.42
N GLY A 73 -0.53 5.06 1.31
CA GLY A 73 -1.00 6.45 1.31
C GLY A 73 -2.39 6.64 1.96
N ASP A 74 -3.21 5.59 2.03
CA ASP A 74 -4.49 5.61 2.75
C ASP A 74 -4.23 5.37 4.25
N LEU A 75 -3.37 4.40 4.61
CA LEU A 75 -2.97 4.13 5.99
C LEU A 75 -2.43 5.39 6.69
N TYR A 76 -1.59 6.17 6.00
CA TYR A 76 -0.98 7.41 6.52
C TYR A 76 -1.98 8.55 6.77
N LYS A 77 -3.23 8.37 6.38
CA LYS A 77 -4.31 9.34 6.61
C LYS A 77 -5.34 8.83 7.60
N MET A 78 -5.22 7.58 8.02
CA MET A 78 -6.15 7.02 8.98
C MET A 78 -5.90 7.60 10.37
N THR A 79 -6.98 7.94 11.02
CA THR A 79 -7.02 8.42 12.40
C THR A 79 -7.81 7.45 13.27
N LYS A 80 -7.79 7.65 14.57
CA LYS A 80 -8.60 6.89 15.52
C LYS A 80 -10.10 6.96 15.20
N ALA A 81 -10.56 8.05 14.58
CA ALA A 81 -11.95 8.21 14.12
C ALA A 81 -12.38 7.25 13.01
N ASN A 82 -11.42 6.62 12.32
CA ASN A 82 -11.72 5.59 11.32
C ASN A 82 -12.09 4.23 11.93
N VAL A 83 -11.91 4.05 13.24
CA VAL A 83 -12.34 2.83 13.94
C VAL A 83 -13.81 2.94 14.29
N ILE A 84 -14.66 2.24 13.54
CA ILE A 84 -16.11 2.33 13.66
C ILE A 84 -16.68 0.91 13.77
N ASN A 85 -17.51 0.67 14.80
CA ASN A 85 -18.24 -0.58 14.98
C ASN A 85 -17.38 -1.86 14.85
N GLY A 86 -16.17 -1.83 15.41
CA GLY A 86 -15.24 -2.97 15.36
C GLY A 86 -14.58 -3.21 14.00
N GLY A 87 -14.62 -2.24 13.11
CA GLY A 87 -13.98 -2.24 11.79
C GLY A 87 -13.22 -0.95 11.51
N ILE A 88 -12.56 -0.88 10.36
CA ILE A 88 -11.98 0.33 9.81
C ILE A 88 -12.84 0.81 8.65
N GLU A 89 -13.23 2.08 8.67
CA GLU A 89 -13.95 2.74 7.58
C GLU A 89 -13.12 3.89 7.01
N TYR A 90 -12.94 3.89 5.69
CA TYR A 90 -12.21 4.97 5.00
C TYR A 90 -12.62 5.09 3.53
N ILE A 91 -12.34 6.24 2.92
CA ILE A 91 -12.51 6.45 1.48
C ILE A 91 -11.11 6.44 0.83
N PRO A 92 -10.81 5.45 -0.05
CA PRO A 92 -9.51 5.36 -0.70
C PRO A 92 -9.24 6.60 -1.56
N ARG A 93 -8.03 7.14 -1.46
CA ARG A 93 -7.62 8.35 -2.18
C ARG A 93 -7.81 8.25 -3.70
N LYS A 94 -7.53 7.08 -4.28
CA LYS A 94 -7.61 6.86 -5.74
C LYS A 94 -9.02 7.00 -6.30
N THR A 95 -10.04 6.79 -5.47
CA THR A 95 -11.47 6.83 -5.89
C THR A 95 -12.19 8.07 -5.38
N LYS A 96 -11.51 8.96 -4.64
CA LYS A 96 -12.13 10.12 -3.99
C LYS A 96 -12.71 11.14 -4.98
N ASP A 97 -12.05 11.32 -6.11
CA ASP A 97 -12.38 12.40 -7.08
C ASP A 97 -13.45 12.01 -8.11
N GLY A 98 -13.97 10.77 -8.05
CA GLY A 98 -15.02 10.29 -8.94
C GLY A 98 -16.30 10.00 -8.18
N ARG A 99 -16.56 8.72 -7.92
CA ARG A 99 -17.63 8.27 -7.03
C ARG A 99 -16.98 7.73 -5.75
N PRO A 100 -16.92 8.52 -4.67
CA PRO A 100 -16.31 8.06 -3.43
C PRO A 100 -17.10 6.86 -2.87
N VAL A 101 -16.41 5.75 -2.68
CA VAL A 101 -16.97 4.56 -2.05
C VAL A 101 -16.28 4.34 -0.72
N THR A 102 -17.04 4.27 0.35
CA THR A 102 -16.51 3.91 1.67
C THR A 102 -16.15 2.44 1.70
N VAL A 103 -14.91 2.15 2.02
CA VAL A 103 -14.41 0.81 2.28
C VAL A 103 -14.58 0.52 3.77
N ARG A 104 -15.17 -0.63 4.09
CA ARG A 104 -15.34 -1.13 5.45
C ARG A 104 -14.63 -2.45 5.59
N VAL A 105 -13.70 -2.53 6.52
CA VAL A 105 -12.91 -3.74 6.78
C VAL A 105 -13.11 -4.17 8.23
N PRO A 106 -13.69 -5.34 8.48
CA PRO A 106 -13.82 -5.86 9.84
C PRO A 106 -12.44 -6.16 10.42
N LEU A 107 -12.24 -5.81 11.69
CA LEU A 107 -11.00 -6.08 12.41
C LEU A 107 -10.99 -7.51 12.94
N ASN A 108 -9.98 -8.29 12.53
CA ASN A 108 -9.70 -9.59 13.15
C ASN A 108 -8.99 -9.41 14.51
N SER A 109 -8.75 -10.50 15.22
CA SER A 109 -8.13 -10.49 16.55
C SER A 109 -6.76 -9.83 16.56
N ILE A 110 -5.89 -10.12 15.59
CA ILE A 110 -4.54 -9.55 15.49
C ILE A 110 -4.60 -8.05 15.25
N ALA A 111 -5.48 -7.59 14.35
CA ALA A 111 -5.64 -6.16 14.08
C ALA A 111 -6.15 -5.40 15.31
N LYS A 112 -7.08 -5.99 16.06
CA LYS A 112 -7.58 -5.42 17.33
C LYS A 112 -6.46 -5.35 18.37
N GLU A 113 -5.67 -6.41 18.51
CA GLU A 113 -4.53 -6.45 19.44
C GLU A 113 -3.51 -5.36 19.10
N ILE A 114 -3.19 -5.18 17.82
CA ILE A 114 -2.28 -4.11 17.40
C ILE A 114 -2.85 -2.74 17.75
N LEU A 115 -4.12 -2.46 17.45
CA LEU A 115 -4.74 -1.17 17.78
C LEU A 115 -4.78 -0.92 19.28
N GLU A 116 -5.06 -1.92 20.07
CA GLU A 116 -5.08 -1.82 21.55
C GLU A 116 -3.71 -1.45 22.11
N ARG A 117 -2.63 -1.95 21.50
CA ARG A 117 -1.24 -1.64 21.87
C ARG A 117 -0.89 -0.14 21.73
N TYR A 118 -1.55 0.53 20.78
CA TYR A 118 -1.25 1.93 20.42
C TYR A 118 -2.39 2.90 20.71
N LYS A 119 -3.44 2.49 21.42
CA LYS A 119 -4.65 3.30 21.67
C LYS A 119 -4.37 4.58 22.47
N ASP A 120 -3.45 4.50 23.45
CA ASP A 120 -3.15 5.58 24.40
C ASP A 120 -2.07 6.55 23.88
N GLN A 121 -1.73 6.47 22.61
CA GLN A 121 -0.78 7.40 22.00
C GLN A 121 -1.37 8.82 21.94
N PRO A 122 -0.55 9.90 22.20
CA PRO A 122 -1.03 11.27 22.34
C PRO A 122 -1.37 11.97 21.03
N PHE A 123 -1.36 11.27 19.89
CA PHE A 123 -1.66 11.80 18.57
C PHE A 123 -2.95 11.20 18.00
N ASP A 124 -3.53 11.86 16.98
CA ASP A 124 -4.80 11.45 16.35
C ASP A 124 -4.62 10.33 15.33
N GLU A 125 -3.41 10.15 14.79
CA GLU A 125 -3.10 9.09 13.84
C GLU A 125 -3.42 7.72 14.42
N LEU A 126 -3.89 6.82 13.57
CA LEU A 126 -4.29 5.47 14.00
C LEU A 126 -3.13 4.66 14.58
N LEU A 127 -1.91 4.84 14.07
CA LEU A 127 -0.69 4.13 14.45
C LEU A 127 0.51 5.09 14.43
N PRO A 128 1.61 4.78 15.17
CA PRO A 128 2.81 5.63 15.22
C PRO A 128 3.64 5.56 13.93
N LEU A 129 3.16 6.25 12.90
CA LEU A 129 3.74 6.24 11.56
C LEU A 129 5.04 7.06 11.49
N ILE A 130 5.98 6.59 10.67
CA ILE A 130 7.22 7.30 10.31
C ILE A 130 7.16 7.70 8.83
N SER A 131 8.14 8.46 8.32
CA SER A 131 8.15 8.79 6.89
C SER A 131 8.18 7.52 6.01
N GLN A 132 7.54 7.56 4.83
CA GLN A 132 7.48 6.41 3.92
C GLN A 132 8.86 5.87 3.53
N GLN A 133 9.87 6.74 3.40
CA GLN A 133 11.24 6.34 3.11
C GLN A 133 11.82 5.49 4.24
N LYS A 134 11.67 5.94 5.50
CA LYS A 134 12.11 5.19 6.68
C LYS A 134 11.32 3.88 6.84
N TYR A 135 10.02 3.91 6.55
CA TYR A 135 9.15 2.75 6.58
C TYR A 135 9.61 1.67 5.58
N ASN A 136 9.93 2.05 4.33
CA ASN A 136 10.45 1.12 3.33
C ASN A 136 11.80 0.48 3.76
N VAL A 137 12.66 1.24 4.45
CA VAL A 137 13.90 0.70 5.02
C VAL A 137 13.60 -0.28 6.16
N ALA A 138 12.64 0.06 7.03
CA ALA A 138 12.22 -0.79 8.14
C ALA A 138 11.62 -2.12 7.63
N ILE A 139 10.81 -2.10 6.56
CA ILE A 139 10.26 -3.31 5.92
C ILE A 139 11.39 -4.28 5.54
N LYS A 140 12.43 -3.79 4.87
CA LYS A 140 13.58 -4.65 4.49
C LYS A 140 14.26 -5.27 5.70
N LYS A 141 14.48 -4.47 6.77
CA LYS A 141 15.13 -4.94 8.00
C LYS A 141 14.32 -5.99 8.74
N MET A 142 13.00 -5.77 8.89
CA MET A 142 12.15 -6.73 9.60
C MET A 142 11.96 -8.03 8.82
N PHE A 143 11.95 -8.01 7.48
CA PHE A 143 11.92 -9.21 6.66
C PHE A 143 13.20 -10.04 6.85
N LEU A 144 14.36 -9.41 6.85
CA LEU A 144 15.64 -10.08 7.14
C LEU A 144 15.64 -10.67 8.56
N ALA A 145 15.20 -9.91 9.56
CA ALA A 145 15.13 -10.37 10.94
C ALA A 145 14.16 -11.56 11.11
N ALA A 146 13.09 -11.60 10.31
CA ALA A 146 12.14 -12.70 10.30
C ALA A 146 12.60 -13.92 9.46
N GLY A 147 13.78 -13.87 8.82
CA GLY A 147 14.28 -14.92 7.94
C GLY A 147 13.48 -15.08 6.63
N LEU A 148 12.75 -14.03 6.23
CA LEU A 148 11.98 -14.01 4.99
C LEU A 148 12.88 -13.60 3.81
N THR A 149 13.67 -14.56 3.34
CA THR A 149 14.68 -14.37 2.29
C THR A 149 14.37 -15.16 1.01
N ARG A 150 13.12 -15.53 0.81
CA ARG A 150 12.68 -16.28 -0.38
C ARG A 150 13.08 -15.52 -1.67
N PRO A 151 13.80 -16.17 -2.60
CA PRO A 151 14.06 -15.58 -3.90
C PRO A 151 12.74 -15.38 -4.67
N VAL A 152 12.63 -14.26 -5.34
CA VAL A 152 11.47 -13.94 -6.17
C VAL A 152 11.94 -13.73 -7.59
N VAL A 153 11.33 -14.44 -8.54
CA VAL A 153 11.65 -14.27 -9.95
C VAL A 153 11.09 -12.93 -10.43
N VAL A 154 11.98 -12.08 -10.93
CA VAL A 154 11.61 -10.79 -11.51
C VAL A 154 11.55 -10.96 -13.02
N TYR A 155 10.36 -10.81 -13.59
CA TYR A 155 10.21 -10.76 -15.03
C TYR A 155 10.52 -9.35 -15.54
N ASN A 156 11.49 -9.22 -16.43
CA ASN A 156 11.71 -7.96 -17.12
C ASN A 156 10.68 -7.82 -18.26
N PRO A 157 9.71 -6.88 -18.15
CA PRO A 157 8.65 -6.77 -19.16
C PRO A 157 9.15 -6.31 -20.54
N THR A 158 10.38 -5.78 -20.62
CA THR A 158 10.95 -5.27 -21.86
C THR A 158 11.76 -6.35 -22.62
N THR A 159 12.46 -7.23 -21.89
CA THR A 159 13.33 -8.26 -22.50
C THR A 159 12.73 -9.65 -22.45
N SER A 160 11.61 -9.85 -21.73
CA SER A 160 11.02 -11.18 -21.44
C SER A 160 11.98 -12.16 -20.76
N GLU A 161 13.07 -11.67 -20.16
CA GLU A 161 14.06 -12.46 -19.43
C GLU A 161 13.69 -12.55 -17.94
N GLN A 162 14.10 -13.68 -17.31
CA GLN A 162 13.93 -13.96 -15.88
C GLN A 162 15.16 -13.54 -15.08
#